data_49d4e54929ad79d34b8b035a1d3bf317
#
_entry.id   49d4e54929ad79d34b8b035a1d3bf317
#
_cell.length_a   1.000
_cell.length_b   1.000
_cell.length_c   1.000
_cell.angle_alpha   90.00
_cell.angle_beta   90.00
_cell.angle_gamma   90.00
#
_symmetry.space_group_name_H-M   'P 1'
#
loop_
_entity.id
_entity.type
_entity.pdbx_description
1 polymer ?
#
loop_
_entity_poly.entity_id
_entity_poly.type
_entity_poly.pdbx_seq_one_letter_code
_entity_poly.pdbx_strand_id
1 'polypeptide(L)'
;MFKDKKISETIKENNIKIEFERPICKHFEKCGGCLFQNISYKTEKEIKLKIAEKHLSFIDNLKLIFFESKKRFYYRNRMDYSIVRKNGKILIGLKEYGKWYEVIDLEECYLLSEETSEILKRTRDFIIKNNLEAYDLINRCGNVRYIVIREGKNTKKRLISIIVKESFPIENYSEEMKDLANSFVLAINDTLADISFGKVEKYIGNVFSERVLDKEFIIPPFSFFQSNTEMAEIMVKEAKEFLDGKILADLYCGVGLFGISFAENFDEVIGIEIDENAVNAAKLNATNNGIKNANFIEAKVEDKIKDINSDFVVVDPPRAGLSNKVINRITKNKNIKKILYYSCNVETFARDLKKLSNSFKIHESIKIFDQFPLTKHFELLAFLERKE
;
A
#
# COMPACT_ATOMS: atom_id res chain seq x y z
N MET A 1 22.47 -5.69 -15.69
CA MET A 1 21.36 -6.57 -16.13
C MET A 1 20.41 -6.71 -14.95
N PHE A 2 19.11 -6.62 -15.14
CA PHE A 2 18.16 -6.67 -14.03
C PHE A 2 18.12 -8.06 -13.38
N LYS A 3 18.11 -8.12 -12.06
CA LYS A 3 17.97 -9.37 -11.30
C LYS A 3 16.59 -10.02 -11.47
N ASP A 4 15.58 -9.22 -11.84
CA ASP A 4 14.22 -9.70 -12.10
C ASP A 4 14.13 -10.24 -13.54
N LYS A 5 13.86 -11.55 -13.64
CA LYS A 5 13.79 -12.26 -14.92
C LYS A 5 12.66 -11.72 -15.82
N LYS A 6 11.49 -11.42 -15.24
CA LYS A 6 10.33 -10.89 -15.99
C LYS A 6 10.63 -9.53 -16.61
N ILE A 7 11.36 -8.65 -15.88
CA ILE A 7 11.79 -7.36 -16.42
C ILE A 7 12.75 -7.56 -17.59
N SER A 8 13.76 -8.44 -17.43
CA SER A 8 14.74 -8.72 -18.47
C SER A 8 14.08 -9.31 -19.73
N GLU A 9 13.08 -10.18 -19.58
CA GLU A 9 12.27 -10.72 -20.68
C GLU A 9 11.47 -9.61 -21.36
N THR A 10 10.76 -8.76 -20.58
CA THR A 10 9.97 -7.64 -21.14
C THR A 10 10.84 -6.69 -21.98
N ILE A 11 12.03 -6.33 -21.49
CA ILE A 11 12.97 -5.47 -22.21
C ILE A 11 13.38 -6.11 -23.53
N LYS A 12 13.74 -7.40 -23.50
CA LYS A 12 14.21 -8.14 -24.69
C LYS A 12 13.08 -8.31 -25.71
N GLU A 13 11.90 -8.75 -25.30
CA GLU A 13 10.75 -9.00 -26.17
C GLU A 13 10.27 -7.72 -26.89
N ASN A 14 10.41 -6.56 -26.26
CA ASN A 14 9.93 -5.29 -26.80
C ASN A 14 11.05 -4.39 -27.34
N ASN A 15 12.31 -4.87 -27.37
CA ASN A 15 13.48 -4.10 -27.82
C ASN A 15 13.60 -2.73 -27.12
N ILE A 16 13.30 -2.66 -25.82
CA ILE A 16 13.33 -1.40 -25.06
C ILE A 16 14.77 -0.89 -24.99
N LYS A 17 14.98 0.35 -25.45
CA LYS A 17 16.28 1.02 -25.36
C LYS A 17 16.46 1.58 -23.94
N ILE A 18 17.38 1.01 -23.18
CA ILE A 18 17.63 1.42 -21.79
C ILE A 18 18.46 2.70 -21.77
N GLU A 19 17.91 3.74 -21.15
CA GLU A 19 18.65 4.94 -20.79
C GLU A 19 19.16 4.77 -19.35
N PHE A 20 20.48 4.57 -19.19
CA PHE A 20 21.09 4.35 -17.88
C PHE A 20 21.30 5.66 -17.12
N GLU A 21 21.10 5.61 -15.80
CA GLU A 21 21.37 6.67 -14.84
C GLU A 21 22.27 6.15 -13.72
N ARG A 22 22.99 7.05 -13.03
CA ARG A 22 23.77 6.68 -11.85
C ARG A 22 22.84 6.59 -10.63
N PRO A 23 22.77 5.44 -9.94
CA PRO A 23 22.03 5.33 -8.69
C PRO A 23 22.54 6.30 -7.62
N ILE A 24 21.63 6.91 -6.86
CA ILE A 24 21.98 7.79 -5.75
C ILE A 24 22.23 7.03 -4.46
N CYS A 25 21.55 5.89 -4.27
CA CYS A 25 21.61 5.08 -3.05
C CYS A 25 22.79 4.10 -3.12
N LYS A 26 23.66 4.12 -2.12
CA LYS A 26 24.81 3.18 -2.03
C LYS A 26 24.41 1.73 -1.78
N HIS A 27 23.18 1.50 -1.32
CA HIS A 27 22.64 0.16 -1.10
C HIS A 27 21.92 -0.42 -2.31
N PHE A 28 21.84 0.34 -3.42
CA PHE A 28 21.22 -0.14 -4.66
C PHE A 28 21.87 -1.44 -5.13
N GLU A 29 21.14 -2.30 -5.81
CA GLU A 29 21.50 -3.66 -6.23
C GLU A 29 21.60 -4.71 -5.11
N LYS A 30 21.80 -4.32 -3.85
CA LYS A 30 21.79 -5.25 -2.71
C LYS A 30 20.42 -5.24 -2.01
N CYS A 31 19.97 -4.04 -1.66
CA CYS A 31 18.68 -3.83 -1.02
C CYS A 31 17.51 -4.13 -1.97
N GLY A 32 16.48 -4.84 -1.47
CA GLY A 32 15.29 -5.18 -2.24
C GLY A 32 14.26 -4.04 -2.41
N GLY A 33 14.54 -2.83 -1.89
CA GLY A 33 13.58 -1.73 -1.89
C GLY A 33 13.39 -1.05 -3.26
N CYS A 34 14.43 -1.04 -4.11
CA CYS A 34 14.42 -0.39 -5.42
C CYS A 34 15.03 -1.29 -6.49
N LEU A 35 14.45 -1.25 -7.70
CA LEU A 35 14.93 -2.01 -8.87
C LEU A 35 15.40 -1.12 -10.02
N PHE A 36 14.99 0.15 -10.07
CA PHE A 36 15.10 1.01 -11.23
C PHE A 36 15.89 2.30 -11.00
N GLN A 37 16.74 2.38 -9.94
CA GLN A 37 17.55 3.59 -9.73
C GLN A 37 18.64 3.79 -10.80
N ASN A 38 18.98 2.76 -11.56
CA ASN A 38 20.03 2.79 -12.58
C ASN A 38 19.49 3.03 -14.01
N ILE A 39 18.23 3.38 -14.14
CA ILE A 39 17.60 3.71 -15.43
C ILE A 39 16.79 4.99 -15.35
N SER A 40 16.60 5.65 -16.50
CA SER A 40 15.75 6.84 -16.58
C SER A 40 14.29 6.53 -16.26
N TYR A 41 13.57 7.54 -15.76
CA TYR A 41 12.14 7.40 -15.49
C TYR A 41 11.33 7.07 -16.76
N LYS A 42 11.79 7.57 -17.91
CA LYS A 42 11.20 7.25 -19.21
C LYS A 42 11.30 5.75 -19.51
N THR A 43 12.49 5.15 -19.29
CA THR A 43 12.68 3.69 -19.46
C THR A 43 11.84 2.90 -18.47
N GLU A 44 11.78 3.33 -17.18
CA GLU A 44 10.93 2.71 -16.16
C GLU A 44 9.46 2.70 -16.59
N LYS A 45 8.94 3.83 -17.05
CA LYS A 45 7.56 3.98 -17.55
C LYS A 45 7.29 3.05 -18.73
N GLU A 46 8.21 3.00 -19.69
CA GLU A 46 8.07 2.13 -20.87
C GLU A 46 7.99 0.65 -20.47
N ILE A 47 8.83 0.20 -19.52
CA ILE A 47 8.78 -1.17 -19.00
C ILE A 47 7.40 -1.46 -18.36
N LYS A 48 6.89 -0.56 -17.51
CA LYS A 48 5.59 -0.71 -16.86
C LYS A 48 4.44 -0.76 -17.86
N LEU A 49 4.47 0.09 -18.88
CA LEU A 49 3.48 0.06 -19.96
C LEU A 49 3.51 -1.26 -20.72
N LYS A 50 4.69 -1.77 -21.10
CA LYS A 50 4.82 -3.05 -21.82
C LYS A 50 4.35 -4.24 -20.98
N ILE A 51 4.59 -4.21 -19.67
CA ILE A 51 4.04 -5.22 -18.76
C ILE A 51 2.49 -5.16 -18.77
N ALA A 52 1.90 -3.97 -18.68
CA ALA A 52 0.45 -3.81 -18.70
C ALA A 52 -0.15 -4.24 -20.05
N GLU A 53 0.41 -3.79 -21.18
CA GLU A 53 -0.02 -4.17 -22.54
C GLU A 53 -0.03 -5.69 -22.72
N LYS A 54 1.03 -6.39 -22.31
CA LYS A 54 1.14 -7.85 -22.42
C LYS A 54 -0.01 -8.57 -21.71
N HIS A 55 -0.33 -8.16 -20.48
CA HIS A 55 -1.37 -8.81 -19.69
C HIS A 55 -2.79 -8.44 -20.09
N LEU A 56 -3.00 -7.24 -20.64
CA LEU A 56 -4.29 -6.69 -21.00
C LEU A 56 -4.62 -6.78 -22.50
N SER A 57 -3.80 -7.47 -23.28
CA SER A 57 -3.93 -7.62 -24.75
C SER A 57 -5.25 -8.26 -25.22
N PHE A 58 -6.04 -8.81 -24.31
CA PHE A 58 -7.38 -9.36 -24.62
C PHE A 58 -8.49 -8.30 -24.66
N ILE A 59 -8.17 -7.03 -24.32
CA ILE A 59 -9.12 -5.91 -24.40
C ILE A 59 -8.96 -5.26 -25.77
N ASP A 60 -10.03 -5.29 -26.55
CA ASP A 60 -10.05 -4.64 -27.87
C ASP A 60 -9.93 -3.12 -27.74
N ASN A 61 -9.18 -2.51 -28.64
CA ASN A 61 -8.92 -1.06 -28.69
C ASN A 61 -8.35 -0.48 -27.37
N LEU A 62 -7.60 -1.27 -26.61
CA LEU A 62 -7.02 -0.90 -25.34
C LEU A 62 -6.23 0.41 -25.40
N LYS A 63 -6.61 1.36 -24.55
CA LYS A 63 -5.89 2.61 -24.32
C LYS A 63 -5.34 2.61 -22.89
N LEU A 64 -4.02 2.68 -22.75
CA LEU A 64 -3.36 2.81 -21.46
C LEU A 64 -3.05 4.27 -21.18
N ILE A 65 -3.61 4.82 -20.11
CA ILE A 65 -3.38 6.19 -19.65
C ILE A 65 -2.48 6.11 -18.41
N PHE A 66 -1.24 6.56 -18.55
CA PHE A 66 -0.25 6.46 -17.48
C PHE A 66 -0.10 7.78 -16.73
N PHE A 67 -0.38 7.75 -15.42
CA PHE A 67 -0.18 8.87 -14.50
C PHE A 67 1.19 8.74 -13.83
N GLU A 68 2.08 9.65 -14.17
CA GLU A 68 3.44 9.70 -13.65
C GLU A 68 3.46 10.22 -12.21
N SER A 69 4.29 9.63 -11.36
CA SER A 69 4.61 10.21 -10.06
C SER A 69 5.53 11.43 -10.24
N LYS A 70 5.19 12.56 -9.64
CA LYS A 70 6.07 13.75 -9.65
C LYS A 70 7.35 13.52 -8.89
N LYS A 71 7.34 12.57 -7.91
CA LYS A 71 8.48 12.23 -7.08
C LYS A 71 8.87 10.78 -7.29
N ARG A 72 10.08 10.53 -7.76
CA ARG A 72 10.66 9.17 -7.78
C ARG A 72 11.22 8.76 -6.42
N PHE A 73 11.61 9.72 -5.61
CA PHE A 73 12.18 9.56 -4.28
C PHE A 73 11.28 10.21 -3.24
N TYR A 74 11.34 9.73 -1.99
CA TYR A 74 10.61 10.27 -0.83
C TYR A 74 9.07 10.30 -1.01
N TYR A 75 8.56 9.42 -1.85
CA TYR A 75 7.13 9.36 -2.16
C TYR A 75 6.32 8.50 -1.18
N ARG A 76 6.98 7.52 -0.55
CA ARG A 76 6.29 6.60 0.37
C ARG A 76 5.88 7.30 1.65
N ASN A 77 4.71 6.95 2.15
CA ASN A 77 4.21 7.35 3.45
C ASN A 77 4.33 6.23 4.51
N ARG A 78 4.85 5.05 4.13
CA ARG A 78 5.13 3.94 5.05
C ARG A 78 6.34 3.14 4.59
N MET A 79 7.22 2.84 5.56
CA MET A 79 8.31 1.88 5.40
C MET A 79 8.45 1.02 6.65
N ASP A 80 8.69 -0.27 6.41
CA ASP A 80 8.83 -1.29 7.44
C ASP A 80 10.28 -1.82 7.36
N TYR A 81 11.09 -1.53 8.37
CA TYR A 81 12.49 -1.96 8.43
C TYR A 81 12.66 -3.09 9.45
N SER A 82 13.29 -4.18 9.04
CA SER A 82 13.66 -5.29 9.93
C SER A 82 14.79 -4.87 10.85
N ILE A 83 14.72 -5.27 12.10
CA ILE A 83 15.80 -5.14 13.09
C ILE A 83 16.26 -6.55 13.43
N VAL A 84 17.53 -6.87 13.10
CA VAL A 84 18.07 -8.20 13.29
C VAL A 84 19.46 -8.17 13.91
N ARG A 85 19.83 -9.24 14.62
CA ARG A 85 21.20 -9.47 15.10
C ARG A 85 21.94 -10.42 14.15
N LYS A 86 23.10 -9.98 13.67
CA LYS A 86 23.96 -10.81 12.83
C LYS A 86 25.43 -10.56 13.17
N ASN A 87 26.20 -11.62 13.46
CA ASN A 87 27.62 -11.55 13.82
C ASN A 87 27.90 -10.53 14.95
N GLY A 88 27.06 -10.51 15.98
CA GLY A 88 27.18 -9.59 17.11
C GLY A 88 26.77 -8.15 16.85
N LYS A 89 26.39 -7.79 15.61
CA LYS A 89 25.96 -6.44 15.24
C LYS A 89 24.44 -6.36 15.09
N ILE A 90 23.88 -5.19 15.37
CA ILE A 90 22.48 -4.87 15.12
C ILE A 90 22.40 -4.24 13.73
N LEU A 91 21.62 -4.87 12.85
CA LEU A 91 21.34 -4.39 11.51
C LEU A 91 19.90 -3.88 11.47
N ILE A 92 19.69 -2.70 10.87
CA ILE A 92 18.34 -2.14 10.64
C ILE A 92 18.20 -1.82 9.17
N GLY A 93 17.22 -2.47 8.50
CA GLY A 93 17.03 -2.19 7.10
C GLY A 93 16.05 -3.12 6.39
N LEU A 94 16.27 -3.32 5.11
CA LEU A 94 15.39 -4.10 4.24
C LEU A 94 16.05 -5.43 3.86
N LYS A 95 15.20 -6.39 3.47
CA LYS A 95 15.69 -7.67 2.97
C LYS A 95 16.53 -7.48 1.70
N GLU A 96 17.58 -8.30 1.55
CA GLU A 96 18.31 -8.39 0.29
C GLU A 96 17.39 -8.92 -0.81
N TYR A 97 17.54 -8.39 -2.01
CA TYR A 97 16.73 -8.85 -3.14
C TYR A 97 16.86 -10.36 -3.36
N GLY A 98 15.72 -11.04 -3.30
CA GLY A 98 15.63 -12.50 -3.47
C GLY A 98 16.02 -13.34 -2.25
N LYS A 99 16.39 -12.73 -1.11
CA LYS A 99 16.75 -13.44 0.12
C LYS A 99 15.93 -12.96 1.31
N TRP A 100 14.97 -13.72 1.75
CA TRP A 100 14.07 -13.36 2.85
C TRP A 100 14.74 -13.31 4.22
N TYR A 101 15.85 -14.03 4.40
CA TYR A 101 16.60 -14.16 5.65
C TYR A 101 17.76 -13.18 5.80
N GLU A 102 18.12 -12.48 4.73
CA GLU A 102 19.26 -11.57 4.71
C GLU A 102 18.77 -10.11 4.79
N VAL A 103 19.22 -9.39 5.81
CA VAL A 103 18.90 -7.97 6.00
C VAL A 103 20.11 -7.13 5.63
N ILE A 104 19.93 -6.15 4.77
CA ILE A 104 20.93 -5.13 4.43
C ILE A 104 20.82 -4.01 5.46
N ASP A 105 21.92 -3.75 6.18
CA ASP A 105 21.99 -2.62 7.10
C ASP A 105 21.95 -1.30 6.34
N LEU A 106 20.94 -0.49 6.59
CA LEU A 106 20.74 0.75 5.87
C LEU A 106 21.27 1.94 6.67
N GLU A 107 22.14 2.72 6.03
CA GLU A 107 22.57 4.00 6.51
C GLU A 107 21.76 5.15 5.87
N GLU A 108 21.12 4.87 4.74
CA GLU A 108 20.28 5.81 3.97
C GLU A 108 19.14 5.08 3.27
N CYS A 109 17.99 5.75 3.12
CA CYS A 109 16.87 5.26 2.32
C CYS A 109 16.12 6.44 1.70
N TYR A 110 16.02 6.44 0.37
CA TYR A 110 15.41 7.52 -0.41
C TYR A 110 13.92 7.29 -0.72
N LEU A 111 13.27 6.33 -0.05
CA LEU A 111 11.87 6.03 -0.33
C LEU A 111 10.89 6.82 0.55
N LEU A 112 11.23 7.07 1.82
CA LEU A 112 10.33 7.67 2.80
C LEU A 112 10.56 9.18 2.97
N SER A 113 11.67 9.56 3.62
CA SER A 113 12.08 10.96 3.86
C SER A 113 13.58 11.06 4.11
N GLU A 114 14.12 12.26 4.13
CA GLU A 114 15.52 12.52 4.43
C GLU A 114 15.87 12.14 5.88
N GLU A 115 14.94 12.35 6.81
CA GLU A 115 15.11 12.04 8.23
C GLU A 115 15.17 10.53 8.51
N THR A 116 14.81 9.69 7.53
CA THR A 116 14.85 8.24 7.69
C THR A 116 16.20 7.74 8.18
N SER A 117 17.30 8.28 7.65
CA SER A 117 18.67 7.89 8.00
C SER A 117 18.96 8.15 9.49
N GLU A 118 18.55 9.31 9.97
CA GLU A 118 18.71 9.69 11.38
C GLU A 118 17.81 8.85 12.30
N ILE A 119 16.58 8.57 11.89
CA ILE A 119 15.67 7.70 12.64
C ILE A 119 16.28 6.31 12.81
N LEU A 120 16.78 5.70 11.73
CA LEU A 120 17.37 4.36 11.79
C LEU A 120 18.63 4.35 12.67
N LYS A 121 19.48 5.37 12.54
CA LYS A 121 20.70 5.52 13.36
C LYS A 121 20.35 5.64 14.84
N ARG A 122 19.52 6.60 15.24
CA ARG A 122 19.13 6.79 16.65
C ARG A 122 18.40 5.58 17.22
N THR A 123 17.60 4.89 16.42
CA THR A 123 16.95 3.63 16.85
C THR A 123 18.01 2.57 17.17
N ARG A 124 19.04 2.42 16.33
CA ARG A 124 20.16 1.49 16.59
C ARG A 124 20.90 1.85 17.86
N ASP A 125 21.24 3.14 18.02
CA ASP A 125 21.96 3.65 19.19
C ASP A 125 21.14 3.43 20.47
N PHE A 126 19.81 3.64 20.43
CA PHE A 126 18.89 3.37 21.53
C PHE A 126 18.89 1.89 21.93
N ILE A 127 18.80 0.99 20.95
CA ILE A 127 18.79 -0.47 21.18
C ILE A 127 20.11 -0.89 21.86
N ILE A 128 21.26 -0.38 21.40
CA ILE A 128 22.59 -0.68 21.97
C ILE A 128 22.69 -0.12 23.38
N LYS A 129 22.37 1.15 23.60
CA LYS A 129 22.46 1.86 24.88
C LYS A 129 21.63 1.19 25.97
N ASN A 130 20.45 0.68 25.60
CA ASN A 130 19.51 0.06 26.54
C ASN A 130 19.65 -1.46 26.63
N ASN A 131 20.70 -2.04 26.04
CA ASN A 131 20.94 -3.47 26.00
C ASN A 131 19.73 -4.30 25.52
N LEU A 132 18.95 -3.75 24.60
CA LEU A 132 17.82 -4.48 23.99
C LEU A 132 18.37 -5.45 22.95
N GLU A 133 17.89 -6.69 22.99
CA GLU A 133 18.30 -7.69 22.03
C GLU A 133 17.52 -7.55 20.72
N ALA A 134 18.22 -7.36 19.60
CA ALA A 134 17.60 -7.47 18.28
C ALA A 134 17.27 -8.94 17.98
N TYR A 135 16.15 -9.16 17.29
CA TYR A 135 15.65 -10.51 17.01
C TYR A 135 16.56 -11.27 16.02
N ASP A 136 16.89 -12.49 16.35
CA ASP A 136 17.59 -13.42 15.48
C ASP A 136 16.55 -14.31 14.75
N LEU A 137 16.43 -14.12 13.44
CA LEU A 137 15.46 -14.83 12.59
C LEU A 137 15.73 -16.34 12.51
N ILE A 138 17.01 -16.74 12.64
CA ILE A 138 17.42 -18.13 12.51
C ILE A 138 17.20 -18.87 13.83
N ASN A 139 17.73 -18.30 14.93
CA ASN A 139 17.64 -18.90 16.27
C ASN A 139 16.31 -18.57 16.97
N ARG A 140 15.49 -17.67 16.42
CA ARG A 140 14.17 -17.26 16.93
C ARG A 140 14.21 -16.73 18.35
N CYS A 141 15.25 -16.00 18.69
CA CYS A 141 15.47 -15.38 19.99
C CYS A 141 15.74 -13.87 19.86
N GLY A 142 15.75 -13.17 20.98
CA GLY A 142 15.83 -11.71 21.03
C GLY A 142 14.45 -11.05 21.07
N ASN A 143 14.42 -9.73 21.13
CA ASN A 143 13.21 -8.96 21.42
C ASN A 143 12.77 -8.05 20.28
N VAL A 144 13.61 -7.09 19.84
CA VAL A 144 13.24 -6.04 18.90
C VAL A 144 13.27 -6.56 17.46
N ARG A 145 12.15 -6.50 16.74
CA ARG A 145 11.96 -7.16 15.44
C ARG A 145 11.88 -6.19 14.26
N TYR A 146 11.11 -5.11 14.41
CA TYR A 146 10.86 -4.15 13.35
C TYR A 146 10.75 -2.74 13.90
N ILE A 147 11.13 -1.78 13.06
CA ILE A 147 10.67 -0.39 13.14
C ILE A 147 9.82 -0.09 11.91
N VAL A 148 8.60 0.38 12.14
CA VAL A 148 7.68 0.84 11.10
C VAL A 148 7.51 2.34 11.23
N ILE A 149 7.80 3.06 10.15
CA ILE A 149 7.69 4.51 10.11
C ILE A 149 6.54 4.86 9.16
N ARG A 150 5.60 5.66 9.63
CA ARG A 150 4.55 6.28 8.83
C ARG A 150 4.72 7.78 8.80
N GLU A 151 4.52 8.39 7.64
CA GLU A 151 4.58 9.84 7.43
C GLU A 151 3.33 10.33 6.72
N GLY A 152 2.62 11.25 7.34
CA GLY A 152 1.56 12.00 6.70
C GLY A 152 2.18 13.05 5.79
N LYS A 153 2.19 12.81 4.48
CA LYS A 153 2.85 13.70 3.51
C LYS A 153 2.20 15.08 3.46
N ASN A 154 0.89 15.13 3.64
CA ASN A 154 0.13 16.38 3.69
C ASN A 154 -0.10 16.89 5.12
N THR A 155 -0.22 16.00 6.13
CA THR A 155 -0.43 16.40 7.53
C THR A 155 0.87 16.70 8.28
N LYS A 156 2.03 16.28 7.75
CA LYS A 156 3.36 16.41 8.37
C LYS A 156 3.49 15.68 9.72
N LYS A 157 2.55 14.77 10.01
CA LYS A 157 2.63 13.89 11.18
C LYS A 157 3.57 12.72 10.88
N ARG A 158 4.27 12.24 11.90
CA ARG A 158 5.10 11.04 11.80
C ARG A 158 4.81 10.12 12.99
N LEU A 159 4.56 8.84 12.68
CA LEU A 159 4.36 7.77 13.65
C LEU A 159 5.50 6.76 13.51
N ILE A 160 6.18 6.46 14.62
CA ILE A 160 7.16 5.38 14.70
C ILE A 160 6.59 4.25 15.56
N SER A 161 6.52 3.05 15.00
CA SER A 161 6.10 1.85 15.72
C SER A 161 7.29 0.91 15.88
N ILE A 162 7.55 0.46 17.11
CA ILE A 162 8.54 -0.57 17.42
C ILE A 162 7.79 -1.86 17.70
N ILE A 163 8.11 -2.90 16.94
CA ILE A 163 7.53 -4.22 17.09
C ILE A 163 8.53 -5.10 17.84
N VAL A 164 8.06 -5.65 18.96
CA VAL A 164 8.87 -6.44 19.88
C VAL A 164 8.18 -7.76 20.23
N LYS A 165 8.94 -8.69 20.77
CA LYS A 165 8.41 -9.93 21.34
C LYS A 165 7.88 -9.71 22.76
N GLU A 166 8.64 -8.96 23.56
CA GLU A 166 8.35 -8.64 24.95
C GLU A 166 8.42 -7.14 25.19
N SER A 167 7.55 -6.62 26.04
CA SER A 167 7.42 -5.20 26.33
C SER A 167 8.69 -4.58 26.93
N PHE A 168 8.90 -3.30 26.64
CA PHE A 168 9.85 -2.44 27.30
C PHE A 168 9.29 -1.01 27.47
N PRO A 169 9.84 -0.17 28.38
CA PRO A 169 9.40 1.21 28.54
C PRO A 169 9.69 2.07 27.30
N ILE A 170 8.70 2.22 26.42
CA ILE A 170 8.83 2.98 25.16
C ILE A 170 8.93 4.49 25.41
N GLU A 171 8.62 4.98 26.61
CA GLU A 171 8.69 6.38 26.98
C GLU A 171 10.08 6.97 26.76
N ASN A 172 11.12 6.24 27.16
CA ASN A 172 12.51 6.65 26.96
C ASN A 172 12.86 6.80 25.48
N TYR A 173 12.34 5.86 24.64
CA TYR A 173 12.52 5.96 23.20
C TYR A 173 11.76 7.16 22.62
N SER A 174 10.52 7.37 23.04
CA SER A 174 9.72 8.51 22.58
C SER A 174 10.34 9.85 22.94
N GLU A 175 10.95 9.98 24.12
CA GLU A 175 11.63 11.19 24.54
C GLU A 175 12.91 11.45 23.71
N GLU A 176 13.70 10.40 23.41
CA GLU A 176 14.89 10.52 22.56
C GLU A 176 14.56 10.84 21.09
N MET A 177 13.32 10.53 20.63
CA MET A 177 12.91 10.68 19.23
C MET A 177 11.87 11.79 19.00
N LYS A 178 11.52 12.57 20.02
CA LYS A 178 10.42 13.56 19.97
C LYS A 178 10.59 14.69 18.93
N ASP A 179 11.83 14.98 18.53
CA ASP A 179 12.16 15.93 17.47
C ASP A 179 11.97 15.33 16.06
N LEU A 180 11.90 14.00 15.95
CA LEU A 180 11.75 13.28 14.69
C LEU A 180 10.35 12.72 14.47
N ALA A 181 9.54 12.54 15.50
CA ALA A 181 8.18 11.99 15.36
C ALA A 181 7.20 12.58 16.38
N ASN A 182 5.92 12.60 16.00
CA ASN A 182 4.84 13.12 16.83
C ASN A 182 4.15 12.03 17.65
N SER A 183 4.35 10.77 17.25
CA SER A 183 3.64 9.63 17.83
C SER A 183 4.49 8.38 17.82
N PHE A 184 4.31 7.55 18.85
CA PHE A 184 5.07 6.33 19.05
C PHE A 184 4.14 5.18 19.44
N VAL A 185 4.46 3.99 18.94
CA VAL A 185 3.72 2.77 19.25
C VAL A 185 4.69 1.67 19.66
N LEU A 186 4.40 1.04 20.77
CA LEU A 186 4.94 -0.28 21.10
C LEU A 186 3.90 -1.33 20.74
N ALA A 187 4.32 -2.31 19.93
CA ALA A 187 3.45 -3.41 19.56
C ALA A 187 4.12 -4.77 19.80
N ILE A 188 3.37 -5.70 20.34
CA ILE A 188 3.83 -7.05 20.66
C ILE A 188 3.52 -7.98 19.51
N ASN A 189 4.55 -8.69 19.06
CA ASN A 189 4.47 -9.84 18.16
C ASN A 189 5.34 -10.95 18.72
N ASP A 190 4.74 -11.80 19.51
CA ASP A 190 5.36 -12.98 20.15
C ASP A 190 5.33 -14.23 19.24
N THR A 191 4.72 -14.12 18.06
CA THR A 191 4.63 -15.23 17.10
C THR A 191 5.96 -15.49 16.38
N LEU A 192 6.08 -16.65 15.73
CA LEU A 192 7.22 -16.97 14.87
C LEU A 192 7.15 -16.32 13.49
N ALA A 193 6.02 -15.69 13.14
CA ALA A 193 5.85 -15.05 11.84
C ALA A 193 6.76 -13.83 11.70
N ASP A 194 7.47 -13.75 10.58
CA ASP A 194 8.34 -12.62 10.24
C ASP A 194 7.52 -11.49 9.58
N ILE A 195 6.77 -10.78 10.43
CA ILE A 195 5.81 -9.74 10.02
C ILE A 195 6.02 -8.46 10.83
N SER A 196 5.79 -7.32 10.19
CA SER A 196 6.00 -5.97 10.71
C SER A 196 4.77 -5.37 11.40
N PHE A 197 3.95 -6.20 12.04
CA PHE A 197 2.81 -5.76 12.84
C PHE A 197 2.65 -6.61 14.10
N GLY A 198 1.90 -6.11 15.07
CA GLY A 198 1.63 -6.75 16.34
C GLY A 198 0.42 -6.14 17.03
N LYS A 199 0.08 -6.69 18.19
CA LYS A 199 -0.95 -6.10 19.06
C LYS A 199 -0.39 -4.81 19.68
N VAL A 200 -1.06 -3.69 19.46
CA VAL A 200 -0.69 -2.42 20.09
C VAL A 200 -0.81 -2.56 21.61
N GLU A 201 0.30 -2.38 22.30
CA GLU A 201 0.35 -2.36 23.76
C GLU A 201 0.30 -0.93 24.29
N LYS A 202 1.06 -0.03 23.65
CA LYS A 202 1.11 1.38 24.07
C LYS A 202 1.15 2.31 22.88
N TYR A 203 0.44 3.42 23.00
CA TYR A 203 0.44 4.52 22.06
C TYR A 203 0.77 5.81 22.81
N ILE A 204 1.75 6.58 22.32
CA ILE A 204 2.16 7.88 22.89
C ILE A 204 2.05 8.93 21.78
N GLY A 205 1.51 10.09 22.12
CA GLY A 205 1.41 11.24 21.22
C GLY A 205 0.06 11.34 20.50
N ASN A 206 0.04 12.07 19.40
CA ASN A 206 -1.18 12.42 18.67
C ASN A 206 -1.61 11.29 17.72
N VAL A 207 -2.91 11.21 17.47
CA VAL A 207 -3.44 10.25 16.49
C VAL A 207 -2.86 10.54 15.11
N PHE A 208 -2.30 9.51 14.50
CA PHE A 208 -1.72 9.61 13.16
C PHE A 208 -2.82 9.72 12.10
N SER A 209 -2.65 10.67 11.18
CA SER A 209 -3.57 10.86 10.06
C SER A 209 -2.83 11.30 8.81
N GLU A 210 -3.45 11.06 7.67
CA GLU A 210 -3.04 11.58 6.36
C GLU A 210 -4.21 12.30 5.70
N ARG A 211 -3.92 13.32 4.92
CA ARG A 211 -4.92 14.03 4.14
C ARG A 211 -4.79 13.69 2.66
N VAL A 212 -5.91 13.29 2.07
CA VAL A 212 -6.06 13.05 0.63
C VAL A 212 -7.09 14.04 0.11
N LEU A 213 -6.66 14.96 -0.74
CA LEU A 213 -7.47 16.12 -1.17
C LEU A 213 -7.95 16.94 0.04
N ASP A 214 -9.26 17.09 0.17
CA ASP A 214 -9.94 17.83 1.23
C ASP A 214 -10.32 16.97 2.45
N LYS A 215 -10.13 15.65 2.40
CA LYS A 215 -10.51 14.71 3.45
C LYS A 215 -9.30 14.29 4.29
N GLU A 216 -9.43 14.26 5.61
CA GLU A 216 -8.40 13.75 6.52
C GLU A 216 -8.78 12.35 7.04
N PHE A 217 -7.84 11.42 6.95
CA PHE A 217 -8.01 10.02 7.32
C PHE A 217 -7.13 9.67 8.51
N ILE A 218 -7.72 9.28 9.61
CA ILE A 218 -7.05 8.59 10.72
C ILE A 218 -6.67 7.21 10.23
N ILE A 219 -5.41 6.84 10.43
CA ILE A 219 -4.87 5.56 9.98
C ILE A 219 -4.28 4.85 11.19
N PRO A 220 -4.88 3.73 11.66
CA PRO A 220 -4.30 2.91 12.71
C PRO A 220 -2.89 2.44 12.35
N PRO A 221 -2.02 2.15 13.33
CA PRO A 221 -0.59 1.90 13.10
C PRO A 221 -0.30 0.86 12.02
N PHE A 222 -1.11 -0.20 11.94
CA PHE A 222 -0.87 -1.32 11.03
C PHE A 222 -1.92 -1.47 9.92
N SER A 223 -3.01 -0.70 9.94
CA SER A 223 -4.01 -0.73 8.88
C SER A 223 -3.43 -0.30 7.53
N PHE A 224 -3.95 -0.87 6.46
CA PHE A 224 -3.52 -0.51 5.10
C PHE A 224 -3.93 0.93 4.77
N PHE A 225 -3.10 1.61 4.02
CA PHE A 225 -3.39 2.87 3.33
C PHE A 225 -2.51 2.97 2.09
N GLN A 226 -2.98 3.65 1.05
CA GLN A 226 -2.22 3.85 -0.18
C GLN A 226 -0.85 4.47 0.11
N SER A 227 0.24 3.80 -0.29
CA SER A 227 1.61 4.11 0.17
C SER A 227 2.23 5.36 -0.47
N ASN A 228 1.61 5.91 -1.52
CA ASN A 228 1.97 7.17 -2.17
C ASN A 228 0.76 8.09 -2.13
N THR A 229 0.77 9.08 -1.24
CA THR A 229 -0.36 9.98 -1.00
C THR A 229 -0.71 10.80 -2.25
N GLU A 230 0.29 11.27 -3.02
CA GLU A 230 0.06 12.00 -4.26
C GLU A 230 -0.69 11.15 -5.29
N MET A 231 -0.27 9.89 -5.46
CA MET A 231 -0.97 8.99 -6.37
C MET A 231 -2.37 8.64 -5.86
N ALA A 232 -2.56 8.48 -4.55
CA ALA A 232 -3.90 8.29 -3.98
C ALA A 232 -4.85 9.45 -4.31
N GLU A 233 -4.36 10.70 -4.26
CA GLU A 233 -5.14 11.86 -4.69
C GLU A 233 -5.53 11.81 -6.17
N ILE A 234 -4.59 11.40 -7.03
CA ILE A 234 -4.83 11.24 -8.47
C ILE A 234 -5.82 10.10 -8.71
N MET A 235 -5.67 8.95 -8.03
CA MET A 235 -6.59 7.82 -8.13
C MET A 235 -8.03 8.22 -7.79
N VAL A 236 -8.23 8.99 -6.71
CA VAL A 236 -9.54 9.51 -6.32
C VAL A 236 -10.08 10.50 -7.37
N LYS A 237 -9.26 11.43 -7.86
CA LYS A 237 -9.68 12.40 -8.88
C LYS A 237 -10.12 11.75 -10.18
N GLU A 238 -9.30 10.80 -10.65
CA GLU A 238 -9.50 10.11 -11.93
C GLU A 238 -10.70 9.14 -11.93
N ALA A 239 -11.17 8.75 -10.76
CA ALA A 239 -12.38 7.95 -10.64
C ALA A 239 -13.66 8.78 -10.73
N LYS A 240 -13.60 10.08 -10.39
CA LYS A 240 -14.80 10.95 -10.30
C LYS A 240 -15.62 11.01 -11.57
N GLU A 241 -14.99 10.89 -12.74
CA GLU A 241 -15.70 10.92 -14.03
C GLU A 241 -16.68 9.75 -14.23
N PHE A 242 -16.49 8.65 -13.46
CA PHE A 242 -17.31 7.44 -13.58
C PHE A 242 -18.40 7.34 -12.51
N LEU A 243 -18.39 8.27 -11.52
CA LEU A 243 -19.28 8.18 -10.35
C LEU A 243 -20.70 8.65 -10.73
N ASP A 244 -21.57 7.68 -10.91
CA ASP A 244 -22.98 7.86 -11.20
C ASP A 244 -23.76 6.64 -10.72
N GLY A 245 -24.52 6.78 -9.65
CA GLY A 245 -25.28 5.72 -9.01
C GLY A 245 -26.03 6.21 -7.77
N LYS A 246 -26.78 5.33 -7.13
CA LYS A 246 -27.50 5.62 -5.88
C LYS A 246 -26.80 5.04 -4.68
N ILE A 247 -26.41 3.78 -4.74
CA ILE A 247 -25.84 3.05 -3.61
C ILE A 247 -24.46 2.51 -4.01
N LEU A 248 -23.43 3.03 -3.35
CA LEU A 248 -22.05 2.57 -3.50
C LEU A 248 -21.74 1.45 -2.51
N ALA A 249 -21.25 0.32 -2.99
CA ALA A 249 -20.55 -0.67 -2.16
C ALA A 249 -19.03 -0.53 -2.33
N ASP A 250 -18.33 -0.16 -1.25
CA ASP A 250 -16.86 -0.08 -1.19
C ASP A 250 -16.33 -1.39 -0.58
N LEU A 251 -15.84 -2.30 -1.43
CA LEU A 251 -15.38 -3.62 -1.02
C LEU A 251 -13.87 -3.59 -0.77
N TYR A 252 -13.46 -4.13 0.39
CA TYR A 252 -12.10 -4.02 0.92
C TYR A 252 -11.76 -2.56 1.26
N CYS A 253 -12.71 -1.85 1.91
CA CYS A 253 -12.67 -0.40 2.04
C CYS A 253 -11.53 0.15 2.94
N GLY A 254 -10.84 -0.71 3.70
CA GLY A 254 -9.80 -0.27 4.64
C GLY A 254 -10.33 0.80 5.59
N VAL A 255 -9.62 1.92 5.70
CA VAL A 255 -10.01 3.08 6.53
C VAL A 255 -11.02 4.02 5.83
N GLY A 256 -11.63 3.56 4.73
CA GLY A 256 -12.72 4.27 4.04
C GLY A 256 -12.27 5.24 2.96
N LEU A 257 -11.06 5.11 2.39
CA LEU A 257 -10.52 6.08 1.42
C LEU A 257 -11.48 6.36 0.27
N PHE A 258 -11.92 5.34 -0.45
CA PHE A 258 -12.78 5.54 -1.63
C PHE A 258 -14.22 5.83 -1.23
N GLY A 259 -14.82 5.06 -0.32
CA GLY A 259 -16.19 5.27 0.13
C GLY A 259 -16.45 6.66 0.66
N ILE A 260 -15.54 7.22 1.49
CA ILE A 260 -15.65 8.56 2.04
C ILE A 260 -15.40 9.63 0.95
N SER A 261 -14.40 9.41 0.09
CA SER A 261 -14.06 10.37 -0.98
C SER A 261 -15.14 10.49 -2.03
N PHE A 262 -15.98 9.47 -2.19
CA PHE A 262 -17.06 9.42 -3.20
C PHE A 262 -18.46 9.62 -2.61
N ALA A 263 -18.59 9.72 -1.28
CA ALA A 263 -19.87 9.74 -0.59
C ALA A 263 -20.83 10.83 -1.10
N GLU A 264 -20.31 11.97 -1.51
CA GLU A 264 -21.13 13.10 -2.02
C GLU A 264 -21.82 12.80 -3.39
N ASN A 265 -21.37 11.74 -4.10
CA ASN A 265 -21.94 11.32 -5.38
C ASN A 265 -23.04 10.26 -5.24
N PHE A 266 -23.32 9.76 -4.02
CA PHE A 266 -24.26 8.67 -3.79
C PHE A 266 -25.24 9.00 -2.65
N ASP A 267 -26.43 8.40 -2.70
CA ASP A 267 -27.43 8.50 -1.62
C ASP A 267 -26.95 7.73 -0.39
N GLU A 268 -26.27 6.58 -0.59
CA GLU A 268 -25.76 5.69 0.46
C GLU A 268 -24.41 5.08 0.06
N VAL A 269 -23.52 4.93 1.04
CA VAL A 269 -22.24 4.20 0.91
C VAL A 269 -22.19 3.08 1.93
N ILE A 270 -21.86 1.87 1.46
CA ILE A 270 -21.70 0.69 2.31
C ILE A 270 -20.26 0.17 2.13
N GLY A 271 -19.41 0.39 3.14
CA GLY A 271 -18.04 -0.13 3.16
C GLY A 271 -17.96 -1.50 3.84
N ILE A 272 -17.19 -2.43 3.28
CA ILE A 272 -16.91 -3.75 3.88
C ILE A 272 -15.41 -3.94 4.02
N GLU A 273 -14.98 -4.26 5.21
CA GLU A 273 -13.58 -4.56 5.56
C GLU A 273 -13.55 -5.63 6.65
N ILE A 274 -12.50 -6.44 6.65
CA ILE A 274 -12.31 -7.52 7.63
C ILE A 274 -11.54 -7.07 8.88
N ASP A 275 -10.68 -6.05 8.76
CA ASP A 275 -9.90 -5.50 9.87
C ASP A 275 -10.77 -4.57 10.72
N GLU A 276 -11.09 -5.00 11.94
CA GLU A 276 -11.87 -4.23 12.92
C GLU A 276 -11.29 -2.82 13.15
N ASN A 277 -9.95 -2.70 13.25
CA ASN A 277 -9.31 -1.40 13.48
C ASN A 277 -9.52 -0.46 12.29
N ALA A 278 -9.45 -0.99 11.08
CA ALA A 278 -9.70 -0.22 9.86
C ALA A 278 -11.18 0.20 9.77
N VAL A 279 -12.12 -0.68 10.08
CA VAL A 279 -13.57 -0.36 10.13
C VAL A 279 -13.87 0.72 11.15
N ASN A 280 -13.31 0.61 12.35
CA ASN A 280 -13.49 1.62 13.39
C ASN A 280 -12.90 2.97 12.98
N ALA A 281 -11.74 2.95 12.33
CA ALA A 281 -11.15 4.16 11.74
C ALA A 281 -12.02 4.73 10.60
N ALA A 282 -12.58 3.89 9.72
CA ALA A 282 -13.47 4.34 8.64
C ALA A 282 -14.71 5.05 9.17
N LYS A 283 -15.36 4.52 10.23
CA LYS A 283 -16.49 5.17 10.89
C LYS A 283 -16.12 6.54 11.48
N LEU A 284 -14.97 6.61 12.14
CA LEU A 284 -14.46 7.86 12.71
C LEU A 284 -14.09 8.85 11.60
N ASN A 285 -13.47 8.38 10.52
CA ASN A 285 -13.11 9.19 9.35
C ASN A 285 -14.35 9.77 8.66
N ALA A 286 -15.41 8.98 8.50
CA ALA A 286 -16.68 9.49 7.97
C ALA A 286 -17.22 10.62 8.86
N THR A 287 -17.28 10.41 10.17
CA THR A 287 -17.74 11.42 11.13
C THR A 287 -16.90 12.70 11.08
N ASN A 288 -15.59 12.58 11.12
CA ASN A 288 -14.65 13.71 11.13
C ASN A 288 -14.70 14.52 9.82
N ASN A 289 -15.03 13.87 8.70
CA ASN A 289 -15.18 14.54 7.39
C ASN A 289 -16.63 14.96 7.10
N GLY A 290 -17.55 14.86 8.08
CA GLY A 290 -18.95 15.29 7.94
C GLY A 290 -19.80 14.40 7.03
N ILE A 291 -19.35 13.18 6.71
CA ILE A 291 -20.06 12.22 5.87
C ILE A 291 -21.10 11.48 6.72
N LYS A 292 -22.36 11.61 6.35
CA LYS A 292 -23.51 11.07 7.11
C LYS A 292 -24.18 9.86 6.45
N ASN A 293 -23.92 9.66 5.16
CA ASN A 293 -24.53 8.63 4.33
C ASN A 293 -23.61 7.40 4.11
N ALA A 294 -22.52 7.28 4.88
CA ALA A 294 -21.61 6.14 4.80
C ALA A 294 -21.72 5.25 6.04
N ASN A 295 -21.87 3.94 5.81
CA ASN A 295 -21.86 2.90 6.84
C ASN A 295 -20.77 1.87 6.56
N PHE A 296 -19.96 1.53 7.58
CA PHE A 296 -18.86 0.59 7.48
C PHE A 296 -19.10 -0.66 8.32
N ILE A 297 -18.91 -1.84 7.70
CA ILE A 297 -19.28 -3.14 8.26
C ILE A 297 -18.01 -4.01 8.34
N GLU A 298 -17.73 -4.52 9.55
CA GLU A 298 -16.72 -5.55 9.75
C GLU A 298 -17.25 -6.90 9.26
N ALA A 299 -16.72 -7.34 8.13
CA ALA A 299 -17.07 -8.64 7.56
C ALA A 299 -16.07 -9.07 6.48
N LYS A 300 -16.05 -10.37 6.17
CA LYS A 300 -15.46 -10.85 4.92
C LYS A 300 -16.34 -10.44 3.75
N VAL A 301 -15.74 -9.83 2.72
CA VAL A 301 -16.46 -9.45 1.49
C VAL A 301 -17.22 -10.64 0.89
N GLU A 302 -16.59 -11.82 0.88
CA GLU A 302 -17.17 -13.07 0.37
C GLU A 302 -18.50 -13.45 1.04
N ASP A 303 -18.67 -13.11 2.29
CA ASP A 303 -19.85 -13.50 3.07
C ASP A 303 -20.93 -12.42 3.04
N LYS A 304 -20.52 -11.15 3.01
CA LYS A 304 -21.44 -10.01 3.14
C LYS A 304 -22.00 -9.49 1.83
N ILE A 305 -21.25 -9.55 0.74
CA ILE A 305 -21.64 -8.98 -0.58
C ILE A 305 -22.99 -9.48 -1.11
N LYS A 306 -23.42 -10.67 -0.71
CA LYS A 306 -24.75 -11.23 -1.11
C LYS A 306 -25.93 -10.43 -0.54
N ASP A 307 -25.74 -9.76 0.61
CA ASP A 307 -26.76 -9.03 1.35
C ASP A 307 -26.79 -7.54 0.97
N ILE A 308 -25.91 -7.09 0.08
CA ILE A 308 -25.78 -5.70 -0.32
C ILE A 308 -26.56 -5.44 -1.59
N ASN A 309 -27.48 -4.50 -1.50
CA ASN A 309 -28.22 -3.99 -2.64
C ASN A 309 -27.56 -2.70 -3.11
N SER A 310 -26.55 -2.80 -4.00
CA SER A 310 -25.86 -1.67 -4.61
C SER A 310 -25.98 -1.70 -6.11
N ASP A 311 -25.96 -0.53 -6.72
CA ASP A 311 -25.89 -0.37 -8.17
C ASP A 311 -24.48 -0.01 -8.66
N PHE A 312 -23.65 0.51 -7.76
CA PHE A 312 -22.25 0.82 -8.02
C PHE A 312 -21.32 0.10 -7.03
N VAL A 313 -20.22 -0.46 -7.53
CA VAL A 313 -19.24 -1.17 -6.69
C VAL A 313 -17.85 -0.60 -6.93
N VAL A 314 -17.12 -0.28 -5.86
CA VAL A 314 -15.67 -0.06 -5.87
C VAL A 314 -15.00 -1.30 -5.28
N VAL A 315 -13.94 -1.79 -5.91
CA VAL A 315 -13.12 -2.87 -5.38
C VAL A 315 -11.64 -2.48 -5.41
N ASP A 316 -10.97 -2.62 -4.27
CA ASP A 316 -9.50 -2.48 -4.12
C ASP A 316 -8.96 -3.71 -3.36
N PRO A 317 -8.97 -4.90 -3.99
CA PRO A 317 -8.66 -6.15 -3.31
C PRO A 317 -7.16 -6.29 -3.04
N PRO A 318 -6.76 -7.19 -2.11
CA PRO A 318 -5.36 -7.53 -1.90
C PRO A 318 -4.72 -8.11 -3.18
N ARG A 319 -3.39 -8.26 -3.19
CA ARG A 319 -2.60 -8.74 -4.35
C ARG A 319 -3.10 -10.04 -5.00
N ALA A 320 -3.86 -10.86 -4.28
CA ALA A 320 -4.47 -12.08 -4.80
C ALA A 320 -5.62 -11.82 -5.78
N GLY A 321 -6.12 -10.58 -5.86
CA GLY A 321 -7.30 -10.20 -6.62
C GLY A 321 -8.61 -10.70 -5.99
N LEU A 322 -9.69 -10.65 -6.75
CA LEU A 322 -10.99 -11.11 -6.30
C LEU A 322 -11.08 -12.65 -6.24
N SER A 323 -11.74 -13.16 -5.20
CA SER A 323 -12.06 -14.57 -5.14
C SER A 323 -13.18 -14.93 -6.15
N ASN A 324 -13.22 -16.19 -6.58
CA ASN A 324 -14.29 -16.66 -7.45
C ASN A 324 -15.69 -16.46 -6.84
N LYS A 325 -15.80 -16.54 -5.52
CA LYS A 325 -17.05 -16.32 -4.79
C LYS A 325 -17.54 -14.87 -4.96
N VAL A 326 -16.64 -13.89 -4.82
CA VAL A 326 -16.95 -12.45 -5.00
C VAL A 326 -17.32 -12.17 -6.46
N ILE A 327 -16.52 -12.64 -7.42
CA ILE A 327 -16.82 -12.47 -8.86
C ILE A 327 -18.19 -13.03 -9.19
N ASN A 328 -18.50 -14.25 -8.74
CA ASN A 328 -19.79 -14.89 -8.99
C ASN A 328 -20.96 -14.12 -8.34
N ARG A 329 -20.75 -13.51 -7.18
CA ARG A 329 -21.80 -12.69 -6.52
C ARG A 329 -22.03 -11.39 -7.30
N ILE A 330 -20.97 -10.70 -7.71
CA ILE A 330 -21.05 -9.48 -8.52
C ILE A 330 -21.75 -9.77 -9.87
N THR A 331 -21.36 -10.82 -10.56
CA THR A 331 -21.92 -11.14 -11.87
C THR A 331 -23.39 -11.55 -11.81
N LYS A 332 -23.79 -12.28 -10.77
CA LYS A 332 -25.20 -12.72 -10.58
C LYS A 332 -26.12 -11.61 -10.07
N ASN A 333 -25.60 -10.63 -9.32
CA ASN A 333 -26.41 -9.53 -8.81
C ASN A 333 -26.73 -8.54 -9.94
N LYS A 334 -27.95 -8.59 -10.47
CA LYS A 334 -28.41 -7.73 -11.57
C LYS A 334 -28.58 -6.25 -11.20
N ASN A 335 -28.60 -5.93 -9.92
CA ASN A 335 -28.67 -4.54 -9.45
C ASN A 335 -27.34 -3.83 -9.65
N ILE A 336 -26.19 -4.53 -9.56
CA ILE A 336 -24.87 -3.95 -9.81
C ILE A 336 -24.76 -3.59 -11.30
N LYS A 337 -24.67 -2.29 -11.59
CA LYS A 337 -24.59 -1.74 -12.95
C LYS A 337 -23.16 -1.36 -13.31
N LYS A 338 -22.40 -0.85 -12.34
CA LYS A 338 -21.07 -0.25 -12.57
C LYS A 338 -20.06 -0.77 -11.56
N ILE A 339 -18.81 -0.91 -11.99
CA ILE A 339 -17.68 -1.31 -11.13
C ILE A 339 -16.48 -0.42 -11.43
N LEU A 340 -15.88 0.14 -10.38
CA LEU A 340 -14.52 0.64 -10.39
C LEU A 340 -13.61 -0.42 -9.77
N TYR A 341 -12.64 -0.90 -10.54
CA TYR A 341 -11.72 -1.94 -10.09
C TYR A 341 -10.29 -1.39 -10.03
N TYR A 342 -9.78 -1.21 -8.81
CA TYR A 342 -8.38 -0.91 -8.52
C TYR A 342 -7.59 -2.20 -8.31
N SER A 343 -6.31 -2.23 -8.69
CA SER A 343 -5.44 -3.37 -8.44
C SER A 343 -3.96 -3.04 -8.53
N CYS A 344 -3.18 -3.48 -7.55
CA CYS A 344 -1.72 -3.40 -7.55
C CYS A 344 -1.02 -4.59 -8.24
N ASN A 345 -1.77 -5.51 -8.84
CA ASN A 345 -1.23 -6.70 -9.50
C ASN A 345 -1.91 -6.95 -10.85
N VAL A 346 -1.19 -6.65 -11.93
CA VAL A 346 -1.71 -6.76 -13.30
C VAL A 346 -2.11 -8.19 -13.70
N GLU A 347 -1.46 -9.22 -13.16
CA GLU A 347 -1.77 -10.63 -13.50
C GLU A 347 -3.15 -11.03 -12.96
N THR A 348 -3.40 -10.74 -11.66
CA THR A 348 -4.70 -11.03 -11.04
C THR A 348 -5.79 -10.11 -11.56
N PHE A 349 -5.47 -8.85 -11.83
CA PHE A 349 -6.35 -7.89 -12.48
C PHE A 349 -6.86 -8.40 -13.84
N ALA A 350 -5.94 -8.80 -14.72
CA ALA A 350 -6.29 -9.36 -16.05
C ALA A 350 -7.14 -10.64 -15.94
N ARG A 351 -6.81 -11.52 -14.98
CA ARG A 351 -7.59 -12.73 -14.70
C ARG A 351 -9.03 -12.40 -14.31
N ASP A 352 -9.19 -11.43 -13.42
CA ASP A 352 -10.50 -11.06 -12.88
C ASP A 352 -11.33 -10.31 -13.91
N LEU A 353 -10.72 -9.38 -14.67
CA LEU A 353 -11.39 -8.71 -15.78
C LEU A 353 -11.93 -9.69 -16.83
N LYS A 354 -11.16 -10.73 -17.20
CA LYS A 354 -11.62 -11.79 -18.11
C LYS A 354 -12.89 -12.49 -17.61
N LYS A 355 -12.98 -12.71 -16.28
CA LYS A 355 -14.19 -13.34 -15.69
C LYS A 355 -15.36 -12.36 -15.63
N LEU A 356 -15.10 -11.12 -15.24
CA LEU A 356 -16.12 -10.07 -15.17
C LEU A 356 -16.66 -9.71 -16.55
N SER A 357 -15.83 -9.79 -17.61
CA SER A 357 -16.22 -9.48 -18.99
C SER A 357 -17.36 -10.33 -19.54
N ASN A 358 -17.68 -11.47 -18.91
CA ASN A 358 -18.87 -12.26 -19.26
C ASN A 358 -20.18 -11.51 -18.98
N SER A 359 -20.19 -10.61 -17.99
CA SER A 359 -21.40 -9.88 -17.57
C SER A 359 -21.27 -8.37 -17.68
N PHE A 360 -20.05 -7.88 -17.83
CA PHE A 360 -19.74 -6.45 -17.88
C PHE A 360 -18.92 -6.12 -19.13
N LYS A 361 -19.18 -4.97 -19.73
CA LYS A 361 -18.32 -4.36 -20.74
C LYS A 361 -17.18 -3.63 -20.00
N ILE A 362 -15.95 -3.96 -20.34
CA ILE A 362 -14.77 -3.24 -19.84
C ILE A 362 -14.62 -1.98 -20.69
N HIS A 363 -14.46 -0.84 -20.04
CA HIS A 363 -14.11 0.40 -20.74
C HIS A 363 -12.72 0.27 -21.39
N GLU A 364 -12.56 0.75 -22.60
CA GLU A 364 -11.31 0.61 -23.36
C GLU A 364 -10.11 1.33 -22.73
N SER A 365 -10.37 2.36 -21.92
CA SER A 365 -9.32 3.11 -21.23
C SER A 365 -9.04 2.50 -19.86
N ILE A 366 -7.83 1.95 -19.69
CA ILE A 366 -7.32 1.50 -18.39
C ILE A 366 -6.32 2.54 -17.90
N LYS A 367 -6.55 3.06 -16.68
CA LYS A 367 -5.65 4.01 -16.05
C LYS A 367 -4.58 3.28 -15.25
N ILE A 368 -3.33 3.74 -15.39
CA ILE A 368 -2.16 3.22 -14.69
C ILE A 368 -1.58 4.33 -13.85
N PHE A 369 -1.41 4.08 -12.55
CA PHE A 369 -0.85 5.03 -11.62
C PHE A 369 0.53 4.54 -11.17
N ASP A 370 1.55 5.38 -11.29
CA ASP A 370 2.89 5.06 -10.80
C ASP A 370 2.96 5.20 -9.26
N GLN A 371 2.19 4.34 -8.59
CA GLN A 371 2.11 4.26 -7.12
C GLN A 371 3.45 3.90 -6.48
N PHE A 372 4.33 3.21 -7.23
CA PHE A 372 5.57 2.64 -6.74
C PHE A 372 6.76 2.96 -7.67
N PRO A 373 7.16 4.23 -7.84
CA PRO A 373 8.38 4.58 -8.56
C PRO A 373 9.59 3.77 -8.10
N LEU A 374 10.56 3.58 -8.97
CA LEU A 374 11.78 2.79 -8.76
C LEU A 374 11.53 1.28 -8.59
N THR A 375 10.30 0.81 -8.83
CA THR A 375 9.94 -0.61 -8.76
C THR A 375 9.13 -1.02 -10.00
N LYS A 376 8.97 -2.34 -10.21
CA LYS A 376 8.13 -2.86 -11.30
C LYS A 376 6.61 -2.77 -11.05
N HIS A 377 6.21 -2.36 -9.86
CA HIS A 377 4.82 -2.31 -9.44
C HIS A 377 4.16 -0.99 -9.82
N PHE A 378 2.88 -1.05 -10.11
CA PHE A 378 2.01 0.08 -10.41
C PHE A 378 0.58 -0.27 -10.00
N GLU A 379 -0.27 0.71 -9.91
CA GLU A 379 -1.70 0.55 -9.65
C GLU A 379 -2.47 0.70 -10.94
N LEU A 380 -3.57 -0.04 -11.07
CA LEU A 380 -4.46 -0.04 -12.23
C LEU A 380 -5.86 0.35 -11.83
N LEU A 381 -6.59 1.00 -12.72
CA LEU A 381 -8.01 1.24 -12.59
C LEU A 381 -8.73 0.88 -13.89
N ALA A 382 -9.71 -0.01 -13.78
CA ALA A 382 -10.69 -0.27 -14.82
C ALA A 382 -12.07 0.20 -14.39
N PHE A 383 -12.82 0.74 -15.34
CA PHE A 383 -14.24 0.96 -15.23
C PHE A 383 -15.00 -0.09 -16.04
N LEU A 384 -16.05 -0.66 -15.46
CA LEU A 384 -16.86 -1.67 -16.09
C LEU A 384 -18.35 -1.33 -15.97
N GLU A 385 -19.09 -1.53 -17.04
CA GLU A 385 -20.55 -1.38 -17.08
C GLU A 385 -21.24 -2.71 -17.39
N ARG A 386 -22.39 -2.94 -16.78
CA ARG A 386 -23.16 -4.17 -17.03
C ARG A 386 -23.63 -4.20 -18.47
N LYS A 387 -23.45 -5.34 -19.12
CA LYS A 387 -24.04 -5.61 -20.43
C LYS A 387 -25.57 -5.70 -20.31
N GLU A 388 -26.27 -5.16 -21.30
CA GLU A 388 -27.73 -5.27 -21.43
C GLU A 388 -28.22 -6.71 -21.54
#